data_1235b2de44f2b55c4f5283b8e9198c97
#
_entry.id   1235b2de44f2b55c4f5283b8e9198c97
#
_cell.length_a   1.000
_cell.length_b   1.000
_cell.length_c   1.000
_cell.angle_alpha   90.00
_cell.angle_beta   90.00
_cell.angle_gamma   90.00
#
_symmetry.space_group_name_H-M   'P 1'
#
loop_
_entity.id
_entity.type
_entity.pdbx_description
1 polymer ?
#
loop_
_entity_poly.entity_id
_entity_poly.type
_entity_poly.pdbx_seq_one_letter_code
_entity_poly.pdbx_strand_id
1 'polypeptide(L)'
;MSSPLERDRDRGQTTQDFAVGIGIFILAVAFVFSFLPSIVTPYDSSIGGAETAQADRISDKALDNLSTGADPNEIDADALEEFEDEHDMVKAFGLRTANSGNNIDRLNVTVQELDSDDDEWSFGDTYDEDQPAASSARIVSVDDDDEDAYRLIVRVW
;
A
#
# COMPACT_ATOMS: atom_id res chain seq x y z
N MET A 1 -51.08 52.38 -23.55
CA MET A 1 -50.18 52.07 -24.68
C MET A 1 -48.77 51.92 -24.10
N SER A 2 -48.39 50.71 -23.84
CA SER A 2 -47.05 50.44 -23.32
C SER A 2 -46.03 50.58 -24.45
N SER A 3 -44.98 51.32 -24.19
CA SER A 3 -43.93 51.68 -25.18
C SER A 3 -43.17 50.42 -25.64
N PRO A 4 -42.88 50.24 -26.93
CA PRO A 4 -42.13 49.07 -27.45
C PRO A 4 -40.74 48.91 -26.84
N LEU A 5 -40.17 49.98 -26.32
CA LEU A 5 -38.83 49.99 -25.72
C LEU A 5 -38.70 49.32 -24.34
N GLU A 6 -39.81 49.15 -23.62
CA GLU A 6 -39.85 48.42 -22.33
C GLU A 6 -39.74 46.92 -22.53
N ARG A 7 -40.34 46.36 -23.57
CA ARG A 7 -40.31 44.92 -23.88
C ARG A 7 -38.95 44.39 -24.31
N ASP A 8 -38.11 45.22 -24.93
CA ASP A 8 -36.74 44.82 -25.32
C ASP A 8 -35.79 44.81 -24.14
N ARG A 9 -36.00 45.65 -23.12
CA ARG A 9 -35.24 45.64 -21.87
C ARG A 9 -35.44 44.37 -21.06
N ASP A 10 -36.69 43.92 -20.91
CA ASP A 10 -37.00 42.71 -20.14
C ASP A 10 -36.43 41.46 -20.78
N ARG A 11 -36.35 41.36 -22.12
CA ARG A 11 -35.76 40.24 -22.83
C ARG A 11 -34.24 40.21 -22.71
N GLY A 12 -33.59 41.35 -22.70
CA GLY A 12 -32.11 41.44 -22.50
C GLY A 12 -31.71 41.04 -21.10
N GLN A 13 -32.51 41.39 -20.09
CA GLN A 13 -32.26 41.08 -18.70
C GLN A 13 -32.33 39.57 -18.40
N THR A 14 -33.34 38.88 -18.93
CA THR A 14 -33.51 37.44 -18.79
C THR A 14 -32.35 36.64 -19.42
N THR A 15 -31.85 37.07 -20.58
CA THR A 15 -30.73 36.44 -21.27
C THR A 15 -29.42 36.63 -20.48
N GLN A 16 -29.24 37.82 -19.90
CA GLN A 16 -28.08 38.14 -19.10
C GLN A 16 -28.03 37.36 -17.80
N ASP A 17 -29.16 37.26 -17.12
CA ASP A 17 -29.31 36.46 -15.88
C ASP A 17 -29.07 34.97 -16.13
N PHE A 18 -29.51 34.44 -17.25
CA PHE A 18 -29.24 33.07 -17.65
C PHE A 18 -27.76 32.84 -17.94
N ALA A 19 -27.08 33.77 -18.65
CA ALA A 19 -25.68 33.69 -18.94
C ALA A 19 -24.81 33.73 -17.67
N VAL A 20 -25.17 34.56 -16.69
CA VAL A 20 -24.51 34.62 -15.39
C VAL A 20 -24.74 33.32 -14.61
N GLY A 21 -25.96 32.82 -14.59
CA GLY A 21 -26.28 31.55 -13.92
C GLY A 21 -25.51 30.35 -14.45
N ILE A 22 -25.41 30.23 -15.78
CA ILE A 22 -24.63 29.16 -16.41
C ILE A 22 -23.12 29.31 -16.16
N GLY A 23 -22.62 30.54 -16.11
CA GLY A 23 -21.23 30.85 -15.78
C GLY A 23 -20.87 30.41 -14.35
N ILE A 24 -21.74 30.73 -13.38
CA ILE A 24 -21.56 30.31 -11.98
C ILE A 24 -21.64 28.78 -11.85
N PHE A 25 -22.57 28.16 -12.56
CA PHE A 25 -22.69 26.69 -12.56
C PHE A 25 -21.43 26.01 -13.10
N ILE A 26 -20.91 26.47 -14.23
CA ILE A 26 -19.67 25.93 -14.81
C ILE A 26 -18.50 26.13 -13.86
N LEU A 27 -18.38 27.29 -13.22
CA LEU A 27 -17.35 27.55 -12.21
C LEU A 27 -17.47 26.59 -11.01
N ALA A 28 -18.67 26.35 -10.51
CA ALA A 28 -18.90 25.40 -9.42
C ALA A 28 -18.50 23.98 -9.81
N VAL A 29 -18.87 23.54 -11.02
CA VAL A 29 -18.50 22.23 -11.56
C VAL A 29 -16.98 22.15 -11.72
N ALA A 30 -16.32 23.14 -12.30
CA ALA A 30 -14.87 23.19 -12.46
C ALA A 30 -14.15 23.14 -11.10
N PHE A 31 -14.69 23.83 -10.10
CA PHE A 31 -14.18 23.81 -8.73
C PHE A 31 -14.24 22.40 -8.13
N VAL A 32 -15.38 21.73 -8.24
CA VAL A 32 -15.53 20.33 -7.76
C VAL A 32 -14.55 19.41 -8.47
N PHE A 33 -14.41 19.51 -9.79
CA PHE A 33 -13.45 18.70 -10.55
C PHE A 33 -11.99 19.00 -10.22
N SER A 34 -11.67 20.20 -9.72
CA SER A 34 -10.31 20.55 -9.27
C SER A 34 -9.90 19.80 -8.00
N PHE A 35 -10.85 19.35 -7.19
CA PHE A 35 -10.59 18.57 -5.97
C PHE A 35 -10.60 17.06 -6.19
N LEU A 36 -11.15 16.57 -7.31
CA LEU A 36 -11.17 15.13 -7.62
C LEU A 36 -9.79 14.47 -7.61
N PRO A 37 -8.73 15.06 -8.21
CA PRO A 37 -7.40 14.47 -8.15
C PRO A 37 -6.90 14.27 -6.72
N SER A 38 -7.13 15.23 -5.82
CA SER A 38 -6.68 15.14 -4.42
C SER A 38 -7.44 14.10 -3.58
N ILE A 39 -8.62 13.67 -4.03
CA ILE A 39 -9.40 12.60 -3.37
C ILE A 39 -8.97 11.23 -3.90
N VAL A 40 -8.54 11.16 -5.15
CA VAL A 40 -8.15 9.91 -5.82
C VAL A 40 -6.68 9.55 -5.57
N THR A 41 -5.82 10.54 -5.25
CA THR A 41 -4.38 10.36 -4.98
C THR A 41 -3.92 10.30 -3.52
N PRO A 42 -4.77 10.14 -2.48
CA PRO A 42 -4.24 9.89 -1.13
C PRO A 42 -3.49 8.56 -1.01
N TYR A 43 -3.55 7.73 -2.05
CA TYR A 43 -2.87 6.44 -2.17
C TYR A 43 -1.71 6.44 -3.18
N ASP A 44 -1.25 7.60 -3.66
CA ASP A 44 0.06 7.73 -4.27
C ASP A 44 1.09 7.59 -3.13
N SER A 45 1.21 6.35 -2.65
CA SER A 45 2.29 5.97 -1.76
C SER A 45 3.60 6.26 -2.49
N SER A 46 4.57 6.79 -1.80
CA SER A 46 5.96 6.93 -2.27
C SER A 46 6.59 5.59 -2.68
N ILE A 47 5.82 4.52 -2.58
CA ILE A 47 6.17 3.14 -2.90
C ILE A 47 5.81 2.88 -4.35
N GLY A 48 6.81 2.65 -5.17
CA GLY A 48 6.64 2.31 -6.58
C GLY A 48 6.34 0.83 -6.81
N GLY A 49 5.97 0.50 -8.05
CA GLY A 49 5.76 -0.89 -8.45
C GLY A 49 7.01 -1.77 -8.35
N ALA A 50 8.21 -1.17 -8.33
CA ALA A 50 9.47 -1.88 -8.16
C ALA A 50 9.63 -2.42 -6.73
N GLU A 51 9.30 -1.63 -5.72
CA GLU A 51 9.34 -2.02 -4.31
C GLU A 51 8.28 -3.08 -4.00
N THR A 52 7.09 -2.97 -4.60
CA THR A 52 6.04 -3.98 -4.47
C THR A 52 6.48 -5.32 -5.09
N ALA A 53 7.04 -5.30 -6.31
CA ALA A 53 7.57 -6.51 -6.93
C ALA A 53 8.77 -7.11 -6.15
N GLN A 54 9.54 -6.27 -5.47
CA GLN A 54 10.62 -6.70 -4.59
C GLN A 54 10.08 -7.40 -3.33
N ALA A 55 9.05 -6.84 -2.69
CA ALA A 55 8.38 -7.46 -1.55
C ALA A 55 7.77 -8.82 -1.92
N ASP A 56 7.11 -8.93 -3.08
CA ASP A 56 6.57 -10.20 -3.58
C ASP A 56 7.66 -11.25 -3.80
N ARG A 57 8.77 -10.87 -4.46
CA ARG A 57 9.92 -11.78 -4.70
C ARG A 57 10.55 -12.25 -3.40
N ILE A 58 10.63 -11.38 -2.39
CA ILE A 58 11.19 -11.74 -1.09
C ILE A 58 10.23 -12.65 -0.34
N SER A 59 8.93 -12.39 -0.42
CA SER A 59 7.90 -13.25 0.17
C SER A 59 7.96 -14.67 -0.39
N ASP A 60 8.07 -14.82 -1.71
CA ASP A 60 8.22 -16.13 -2.34
C ASP A 60 9.50 -16.83 -1.89
N LYS A 61 10.62 -16.10 -1.83
CA LYS A 61 11.90 -16.66 -1.39
C LYS A 61 11.93 -16.99 0.11
N ALA A 62 11.27 -16.20 0.95
CA ALA A 62 11.13 -16.49 2.37
C ALA A 62 10.34 -17.77 2.57
N LEU A 63 9.23 -17.91 1.84
CA LEU A 63 8.41 -19.12 1.88
C LEU A 63 9.21 -20.35 1.41
N ASP A 64 9.96 -20.25 0.32
CA ASP A 64 10.83 -21.34 -0.18
C ASP A 64 11.89 -21.76 0.85
N ASN A 65 12.45 -20.82 1.60
CA ASN A 65 13.49 -21.08 2.61
C ASN A 65 12.91 -21.68 3.90
N LEU A 66 11.70 -21.31 4.25
CA LEU A 66 11.01 -21.71 5.48
C LEU A 66 10.12 -22.95 5.29
N SER A 67 9.88 -23.39 4.05
CA SER A 67 8.96 -24.48 3.73
C SER A 67 9.56 -25.83 4.08
N THR A 68 8.73 -26.71 4.64
CA THR A 68 9.03 -28.14 4.84
C THR A 68 9.21 -28.88 3.51
N GLY A 69 8.69 -28.33 2.42
CA GLY A 69 8.64 -28.94 1.09
C GLY A 69 7.57 -30.02 0.92
N ALA A 70 6.77 -30.28 1.96
CA ALA A 70 5.65 -31.23 1.89
C ALA A 70 4.42 -30.57 1.25
N ASP A 71 4.06 -29.37 1.72
CA ASP A 71 2.98 -28.55 1.20
C ASP A 71 3.46 -27.15 0.81
N PRO A 72 2.91 -26.52 -0.24
CA PRO A 72 3.47 -25.31 -0.81
C PRO A 72 3.35 -24.05 0.05
N ASN A 73 2.61 -24.08 1.16
CA ASN A 73 2.46 -22.94 2.07
C ASN A 73 2.63 -23.38 3.53
N GLU A 74 3.30 -24.48 3.76
CA GLU A 74 3.61 -24.97 5.10
C GLU A 74 5.03 -24.56 5.48
N ILE A 75 5.15 -23.88 6.60
CA ILE A 75 6.39 -23.37 7.18
C ILE A 75 6.82 -24.31 8.29
N ASP A 76 8.10 -24.62 8.32
CA ASP A 76 8.75 -25.40 9.37
C ASP A 76 8.99 -24.50 10.59
N ALA A 77 8.47 -24.90 11.75
CA ALA A 77 8.64 -24.15 13.00
C ALA A 77 10.12 -24.08 13.42
N ASP A 78 10.88 -25.18 13.24
CA ASP A 78 12.32 -25.21 13.53
C ASP A 78 13.09 -24.27 12.59
N ALA A 79 12.66 -24.16 11.31
CA ALA A 79 13.25 -23.23 10.36
C ALA A 79 12.96 -21.76 10.70
N LEU A 80 11.82 -21.45 11.31
CA LEU A 80 11.52 -20.11 11.83
C LEU A 80 12.48 -19.72 12.95
N GLU A 81 12.78 -20.61 13.89
CA GLU A 81 13.71 -20.36 14.99
C GLU A 81 15.16 -20.18 14.47
N GLU A 82 15.59 -20.97 13.47
CA GLU A 82 16.91 -20.84 12.86
C GLU A 82 17.02 -19.51 12.06
N PHE A 83 15.93 -19.08 11.44
CA PHE A 83 15.87 -17.85 10.66
C PHE A 83 15.99 -16.60 11.53
N GLU A 84 15.55 -16.63 12.79
CA GLU A 84 15.71 -15.55 13.77
C GLU A 84 17.20 -15.26 14.06
N ASP A 85 18.05 -16.26 14.00
CA ASP A 85 19.50 -16.14 14.25
C ASP A 85 20.26 -15.57 13.05
N GLU A 86 19.66 -15.43 11.87
CA GLU A 86 20.32 -14.96 10.65
C GLU A 86 20.47 -13.43 10.64
N HIS A 87 21.66 -12.96 11.01
CA HIS A 87 21.99 -11.55 11.24
C HIS A 87 22.05 -10.67 9.97
N ASP A 88 21.98 -11.22 8.76
CA ASP A 88 22.16 -10.47 7.51
C ASP A 88 21.06 -10.80 6.47
N MET A 89 19.82 -10.61 6.88
CA MET A 89 18.61 -10.81 6.05
C MET A 89 18.67 -10.01 4.75
N VAL A 90 19.15 -8.78 4.80
CA VAL A 90 19.26 -7.89 3.65
C VAL A 90 20.12 -8.53 2.55
N LYS A 91 21.22 -9.17 2.95
CA LYS A 91 22.11 -9.86 2.03
C LYS A 91 21.57 -11.21 1.57
N ALA A 92 20.93 -11.98 2.47
CA ALA A 92 20.30 -13.27 2.14
C ALA A 92 19.23 -13.10 1.05
N PHE A 93 18.46 -12.02 1.12
CA PHE A 93 17.43 -11.70 0.12
C PHE A 93 17.93 -10.88 -1.07
N GLY A 94 19.20 -10.49 -1.08
CA GLY A 94 19.82 -9.73 -2.17
C GLY A 94 19.28 -8.30 -2.29
N LEU A 95 19.05 -7.67 -1.15
CA LEU A 95 18.66 -6.27 -1.05
C LEU A 95 19.88 -5.35 -1.23
N ARG A 96 19.61 -4.07 -1.49
CA ARG A 96 20.66 -3.10 -1.80
C ARG A 96 21.40 -2.68 -0.55
N THR A 97 22.73 -2.72 -0.64
CA THR A 97 23.61 -2.17 0.37
C THR A 97 24.49 -1.08 -0.24
N ALA A 98 24.84 -0.07 0.54
CA ALA A 98 25.78 0.97 0.12
C ALA A 98 27.21 0.42 0.08
N ASN A 99 28.09 1.09 -0.68
CA ASN A 99 29.52 0.75 -0.71
C ASN A 99 30.22 0.83 0.66
N SER A 100 29.59 1.52 1.62
CA SER A 100 30.01 1.59 3.03
C SER A 100 29.62 0.37 3.86
N GLY A 101 28.85 -0.57 3.29
CA GLY A 101 28.28 -1.72 4.00
C GLY A 101 26.96 -1.43 4.75
N ASN A 102 26.44 -0.21 4.68
CA ASN A 102 25.14 0.10 5.27
C ASN A 102 24.01 -0.36 4.35
N ASN A 103 22.93 -0.88 4.93
CA ASN A 103 21.74 -1.26 4.19
C ASN A 103 21.04 0.00 3.62
N ILE A 104 20.71 -0.04 2.33
CA ILE A 104 19.89 1.00 1.68
C ILE A 104 18.42 0.64 1.82
N ASP A 105 18.10 -0.61 1.53
CA ASP A 105 16.77 -1.16 1.72
C ASP A 105 16.70 -1.81 3.10
N ARG A 106 15.56 -1.68 3.75
CA ARG A 106 15.25 -2.32 5.00
C ARG A 106 14.21 -3.40 4.77
N LEU A 107 14.27 -4.43 5.58
CA LEU A 107 13.40 -5.59 5.49
C LEU A 107 12.87 -5.95 6.86
N ASN A 108 11.56 -6.15 6.92
CA ASN A 108 10.89 -6.79 8.04
C ASN A 108 10.07 -7.97 7.51
N VAL A 109 10.17 -9.09 8.16
CA VAL A 109 9.36 -10.28 7.92
C VAL A 109 8.67 -10.65 9.21
N THR A 110 7.35 -10.76 9.20
CA THR A 110 6.56 -11.17 10.36
C THR A 110 5.68 -12.36 10.01
N VAL A 111 5.55 -13.29 10.95
CA VAL A 111 4.55 -14.35 10.91
C VAL A 111 3.58 -14.07 12.05
N GLN A 112 2.32 -13.95 11.71
CA GLN A 112 1.25 -13.49 12.57
C GLN A 112 0.08 -14.44 12.45
N GLU A 113 -0.50 -14.86 13.57
CA GLU A 113 -1.73 -15.63 13.58
C GLU A 113 -2.86 -14.85 12.91
N LEU A 114 -3.72 -15.52 12.15
CA LEU A 114 -4.74 -14.86 11.33
C LEU A 114 -5.80 -14.13 12.17
N ASP A 115 -6.08 -14.62 13.35
CA ASP A 115 -7.09 -14.08 14.27
C ASP A 115 -6.49 -13.13 15.34
N SER A 116 -5.18 -12.90 15.30
CA SER A 116 -4.44 -11.98 16.19
C SER A 116 -3.78 -10.84 15.39
N ASP A 117 -3.62 -9.69 16.04
CA ASP A 117 -2.83 -8.58 15.51
C ASP A 117 -1.40 -8.56 16.10
N ASP A 118 -1.08 -9.52 16.98
CA ASP A 118 0.26 -9.64 17.56
C ASP A 118 1.17 -10.47 16.64
N ASP A 119 2.40 -10.00 16.44
CA ASP A 119 3.43 -10.73 15.69
C ASP A 119 3.96 -11.87 16.59
N GLU A 120 3.89 -13.10 16.12
CA GLU A 120 4.41 -14.25 16.83
C GLU A 120 5.90 -14.42 16.57
N TRP A 121 6.30 -14.25 15.31
CA TRP A 121 7.70 -14.18 14.90
C TRP A 121 7.96 -12.90 14.10
N SER A 122 9.06 -12.21 14.41
CA SER A 122 9.44 -10.98 13.71
C SER A 122 10.95 -10.96 13.44
N PHE A 123 11.31 -10.83 12.18
CA PHE A 123 12.68 -10.88 11.70
C PHE A 123 13.09 -9.62 10.96
N GLY A 124 14.37 -9.28 11.01
CA GLY A 124 14.96 -8.14 10.30
C GLY A 124 14.84 -6.82 11.04
N ASP A 125 14.65 -5.72 10.29
CA ASP A 125 14.54 -4.38 10.86
C ASP A 125 13.16 -4.17 11.53
N THR A 126 13.14 -3.42 12.62
CA THR A 126 11.86 -3.03 13.26
C THR A 126 11.08 -2.13 12.30
N TYR A 127 9.84 -2.49 12.04
CA TYR A 127 8.92 -1.73 11.22
C TYR A 127 8.06 -0.81 12.09
N ASP A 128 7.86 0.42 11.62
CA ASP A 128 6.96 1.39 12.22
C ASP A 128 5.77 1.59 11.27
N GLU A 129 4.54 1.41 11.76
CA GLU A 129 3.31 1.51 10.94
C GLU A 129 3.13 2.89 10.29
N ASP A 130 3.74 3.93 10.84
CA ASP A 130 3.72 5.27 10.25
C ASP A 130 4.69 5.40 9.04
N GLN A 131 5.53 4.41 8.77
CA GLN A 131 6.45 4.40 7.63
C GLN A 131 5.79 3.78 6.39
N PRO A 132 5.89 4.42 5.23
CA PRO A 132 5.47 3.80 3.99
C PRO A 132 6.42 2.64 3.65
N ALA A 133 5.86 1.44 3.49
CA ALA A 133 6.58 0.24 3.07
C ALA A 133 5.81 -0.51 1.99
N ALA A 134 6.53 -1.08 1.02
CA ALA A 134 5.94 -2.09 0.15
C ALA A 134 5.74 -3.37 0.96
N SER A 135 4.55 -3.95 0.89
CA SER A 135 4.24 -5.16 1.63
C SER A 135 3.66 -6.25 0.72
N SER A 136 4.04 -7.48 1.01
CA SER A 136 3.45 -8.69 0.43
C SER A 136 3.03 -9.61 1.57
N ALA A 137 1.85 -10.20 1.46
CA ALA A 137 1.31 -11.11 2.47
C ALA A 137 0.88 -12.44 1.83
N ARG A 138 1.17 -13.54 2.54
CA ARG A 138 0.78 -14.90 2.17
C ARG A 138 0.11 -15.57 3.36
N ILE A 139 -0.94 -16.35 3.10
CA ILE A 139 -1.53 -17.25 4.09
C ILE A 139 -0.68 -18.52 4.13
N VAL A 140 -0.26 -18.90 5.31
CA VAL A 140 0.60 -20.06 5.56
C VAL A 140 0.05 -20.87 6.74
N SER A 141 0.45 -22.12 6.84
CA SER A 141 0.36 -22.93 8.06
C SER A 141 1.76 -23.13 8.62
N VAL A 142 1.87 -23.31 9.91
CA VAL A 142 3.12 -23.68 10.58
C VAL A 142 3.02 -25.15 10.97
N ASP A 143 4.08 -25.93 10.74
CA ASP A 143 4.15 -27.32 11.15
C ASP A 143 4.47 -27.39 12.65
N ASP A 144 3.46 -27.10 13.43
CA ASP A 144 3.44 -27.21 14.88
C ASP A 144 2.25 -28.08 15.35
N ASP A 145 2.05 -28.20 16.65
CA ASP A 145 0.96 -29.01 17.24
C ASP A 145 -0.43 -28.32 17.10
N ASP A 146 -0.47 -27.07 16.64
CA ASP A 146 -1.67 -26.26 16.47
C ASP A 146 -2.04 -26.17 14.98
N GLU A 147 -3.32 -26.40 14.63
CA GLU A 147 -3.83 -26.31 13.24
C GLU A 147 -4.23 -24.87 12.89
N ASP A 148 -3.51 -23.86 13.37
CA ASP A 148 -3.84 -22.47 13.17
C ASP A 148 -3.33 -21.94 11.81
N ALA A 149 -4.04 -20.98 11.27
CA ALA A 149 -3.65 -20.30 10.04
C ALA A 149 -2.89 -19.02 10.38
N TYR A 150 -1.76 -18.84 9.73
CA TYR A 150 -0.89 -17.70 9.90
C TYR A 150 -0.81 -16.84 8.64
N ARG A 151 -0.30 -15.65 8.80
CA ARG A 151 -0.03 -14.69 7.73
C ARG A 151 1.45 -14.32 7.76
N LEU A 152 2.19 -14.76 6.75
CA LEU A 152 3.54 -14.29 6.49
C LEU A 152 3.45 -12.92 5.81
N ILE A 153 4.02 -11.90 6.43
CA ILE A 153 4.03 -10.53 5.92
C ILE A 153 5.48 -10.10 5.70
N VAL A 154 5.79 -9.69 4.50
CA VAL A 154 7.09 -9.12 4.12
C VAL A 154 6.93 -7.63 3.83
N ARG A 155 7.72 -6.79 4.49
CA ARG A 155 7.74 -5.33 4.29
C ARG A 155 9.13 -4.88 3.89
N VAL A 156 9.19 -4.02 2.86
CA VAL A 156 10.44 -3.43 2.35
C VAL A 156 10.28 -1.92 2.22
N TRP A 157 11.27 -1.13 2.70
CA TRP A 157 11.27 0.33 2.62
C TRP A 157 12.67 0.95 2.53
#